data_8205f09f3a221e0ca7cb8604efb828be
#
_entry.id   8205f09f3a221e0ca7cb8604efb828be
#
_cell.length_a   1.000
_cell.length_b   1.000
_cell.length_c   1.000
_cell.angle_alpha   90.00
_cell.angle_beta   90.00
_cell.angle_gamma   90.00
#
_symmetry.space_group_name_H-M   'P 1'
#
loop_
_entity.id
_entity.type
_entity.pdbx_description
1 polymer ?
#
loop_
_entity_poly.entity_id
_entity_poly.type
_entity_poly.pdbx_seq_one_letter_code
_entity_poly.pdbx_strand_id
1 'polypeptide(L)'
;MHKSAIRITCAFLLLTVALASGVGLISAAFAENDTPPVQEQAAQAPQSSPELVLVKLLIIADPGIRRVEILHRNGTSLQTLTPDAEGMVVTAPLQPGTYTAVSELGRVEFTLHENASVTTGDGCGWTDGEQLHLTRTQVGTVTVVRALAPEDTAVSDGWIDYTLMGGGYYDRAVLRQQSAGQREAQCTFYGVPYGTYVLSENGVQCAEVTVGENRVHPKVSLT
;
A
#
# COMPACT_ATOMS: atom_id res chain seq x y z
N MET A 1 -25.22 20.34 -6.75
CA MET A 1 -23.90 20.96 -6.55
C MET A 1 -22.87 19.88 -6.87
N HIS A 2 -22.20 19.99 -8.02
CA HIS A 2 -21.20 19.01 -8.48
C HIS A 2 -19.89 19.27 -7.74
N LYS A 3 -19.40 18.28 -7.00
CA LYS A 3 -18.01 18.26 -6.51
C LYS A 3 -17.18 17.41 -7.50
N SER A 4 -16.44 18.10 -8.35
CA SER A 4 -15.41 17.47 -9.20
C SER A 4 -14.27 16.97 -8.33
N ALA A 5 -14.03 15.68 -8.34
CA ALA A 5 -12.83 15.10 -7.76
C ALA A 5 -11.66 15.33 -8.73
N ILE A 6 -10.73 16.20 -8.34
CA ILE A 6 -9.47 16.41 -9.06
C ILE A 6 -8.54 15.26 -8.68
N ARG A 7 -8.27 14.38 -9.63
CA ARG A 7 -7.22 13.37 -9.52
C ARG A 7 -5.88 14.03 -9.83
N ILE A 8 -5.07 14.28 -8.81
CA ILE A 8 -3.69 14.70 -8.96
C ILE A 8 -2.83 13.45 -9.09
N THR A 9 -2.41 13.15 -10.32
CA THR A 9 -1.42 12.10 -10.58
C THR A 9 -0.04 12.69 -10.36
N CYS A 10 0.57 12.47 -9.21
CA CYS A 10 1.97 12.81 -8.97
C CYS A 10 2.86 11.70 -9.53
N ALA A 11 3.44 11.93 -10.71
CA ALA A 11 4.54 11.12 -11.23
C ALA A 11 5.82 11.50 -10.50
N PHE A 12 6.32 10.63 -9.65
CA PHE A 12 7.66 10.78 -9.06
C PHE A 12 8.71 10.26 -10.02
N LEU A 13 9.56 11.17 -10.48
CA LEU A 13 10.74 10.90 -11.31
C LEU A 13 11.86 10.33 -10.42
N LEU A 14 12.17 9.05 -10.56
CA LEU A 14 13.34 8.43 -9.94
C LEU A 14 14.60 8.87 -10.69
N LEU A 15 15.43 9.70 -10.04
CA LEU A 15 16.75 10.09 -10.54
C LEU A 15 17.78 9.09 -9.99
N THR A 16 18.18 8.12 -10.82
CA THR A 16 19.31 7.24 -10.55
C THR A 16 20.61 7.91 -10.97
N VAL A 17 21.46 8.27 -10.03
CA VAL A 17 22.83 8.73 -10.28
C VAL A 17 23.76 7.52 -10.30
N ALA A 18 24.25 7.13 -11.47
CA ALA A 18 25.30 6.15 -11.65
C ALA A 18 26.66 6.86 -11.56
N LEU A 19 27.43 6.56 -10.53
CA LEU A 19 28.84 6.96 -10.43
C LEU A 19 29.71 5.86 -11.03
N ALA A 20 30.27 6.13 -12.20
CA ALA A 20 31.30 5.32 -12.82
C ALA A 20 32.65 5.60 -12.17
N SER A 21 33.25 4.58 -11.56
CA SER A 21 34.62 4.65 -11.07
C SER A 21 35.59 4.07 -12.10
N GLY A 22 36.52 4.89 -12.53
CA GLY A 22 37.51 4.60 -13.56
C GLY A 22 38.53 3.55 -13.14
N VAL A 23 38.90 2.72 -14.10
CA VAL A 23 40.00 1.73 -14.05
C VAL A 23 41.29 2.45 -14.40
N GLY A 24 42.23 2.48 -13.48
CA GLY A 24 43.60 2.86 -13.73
C GLY A 24 44.49 1.64 -13.90
N LEU A 25 44.92 1.36 -15.13
CA LEU A 25 45.99 0.42 -15.44
C LEU A 25 47.37 1.11 -15.24
N ILE A 26 48.19 0.56 -14.38
CA ILE A 26 49.64 0.84 -14.37
C ILE A 26 50.37 -0.49 -14.49
N SER A 27 51.04 -0.69 -15.63
CA SER A 27 52.07 -1.70 -15.85
C SER A 27 53.40 -1.21 -15.30
N ALA A 28 54.08 -2.03 -14.52
CA ALA A 28 55.55 -1.95 -14.37
C ALA A 28 56.10 -3.35 -14.14
N ALA A 29 57.16 -3.63 -14.88
CA ALA A 29 57.83 -4.91 -14.94
C ALA A 29 59.06 -4.98 -14.01
N PHE A 30 59.46 -6.25 -13.67
CA PHE A 30 60.78 -6.74 -13.23
C PHE A 30 61.24 -6.48 -11.80
N ALA A 31 61.29 -7.59 -11.04
CA ALA A 31 62.55 -8.11 -10.47
C ALA A 31 62.29 -9.43 -9.73
N GLU A 32 63.02 -10.45 -10.12
CA GLU A 32 63.15 -11.73 -9.42
C GLU A 32 63.82 -11.54 -8.06
N ASN A 33 63.19 -12.05 -6.99
CA ASN A 33 63.90 -12.39 -5.76
C ASN A 33 63.11 -13.48 -5.01
N ASP A 34 63.72 -14.59 -4.79
CA ASP A 34 63.29 -15.70 -3.95
C ASP A 34 62.95 -15.23 -2.53
N THR A 35 61.69 -15.41 -2.14
CA THR A 35 61.24 -15.34 -0.74
C THR A 35 60.13 -16.36 -0.52
N PRO A 36 60.06 -17.06 0.63
CA PRO A 36 59.17 -18.19 0.89
C PRO A 36 57.72 -17.76 0.87
N PRO A 37 56.76 -18.70 0.63
CA PRO A 37 55.38 -18.38 0.40
C PRO A 37 54.74 -17.78 1.65
N VAL A 38 54.50 -16.48 1.59
CA VAL A 38 53.62 -15.80 2.50
C VAL A 38 52.23 -16.30 2.18
N GLN A 39 51.57 -16.90 3.15
CA GLN A 39 50.15 -17.24 3.07
C GLN A 39 49.36 -16.00 2.65
N GLU A 40 48.87 -16.07 1.43
CA GLU A 40 47.94 -15.07 0.88
C GLU A 40 46.68 -15.13 1.70
N GLN A 41 46.61 -14.22 2.68
CA GLN A 41 45.41 -13.99 3.49
C GLN A 41 44.35 -13.46 2.50
N ALA A 42 43.45 -14.36 2.08
CA ALA A 42 42.38 -14.03 1.18
C ALA A 42 41.69 -12.74 1.70
N ALA A 43 41.87 -11.66 0.97
CA ALA A 43 41.20 -10.40 1.23
C ALA A 43 39.69 -10.71 1.22
N GLN A 44 39.08 -10.72 2.41
CA GLN A 44 37.64 -10.76 2.53
C GLN A 44 37.09 -9.60 1.73
N ALA A 45 36.34 -9.92 0.66
CA ALA A 45 35.60 -8.94 -0.08
C ALA A 45 34.79 -8.07 0.92
N PRO A 46 34.77 -6.75 0.74
CA PRO A 46 33.99 -5.89 1.63
C PRO A 46 32.56 -6.41 1.64
N GLN A 47 32.11 -6.89 2.78
CA GLN A 47 30.71 -7.21 3.00
C GLN A 47 29.95 -5.90 2.82
N SER A 48 29.25 -5.75 1.69
CA SER A 48 28.34 -4.63 1.49
C SER A 48 27.33 -4.66 2.62
N SER A 49 27.39 -3.70 3.51
CA SER A 49 26.36 -3.49 4.52
C SER A 49 25.02 -3.39 3.80
N PRO A 50 23.97 -4.09 4.26
CA PRO A 50 22.66 -3.98 3.62
C PRO A 50 22.24 -2.52 3.58
N GLU A 51 21.92 -2.04 2.40
CA GLU A 51 21.45 -0.66 2.21
C GLU A 51 20.15 -0.48 3.01
N LEU A 52 20.14 0.46 3.94
CA LEU A 52 18.99 0.70 4.80
C LEU A 52 17.89 1.38 3.99
N VAL A 53 16.84 0.64 3.64
CA VAL A 53 15.68 1.20 2.95
C VAL A 53 14.88 2.05 3.94
N LEU A 54 14.65 3.31 3.61
CA LEU A 54 13.84 4.25 4.39
C LEU A 54 12.70 4.78 3.52
N VAL A 55 11.48 4.70 4.02
CA VAL A 55 10.25 5.06 3.31
C VAL A 55 9.51 6.15 4.07
N LYS A 56 8.97 7.14 3.36
CA LYS A 56 8.03 8.13 3.90
C LYS A 56 6.62 7.70 3.57
N LEU A 57 5.74 7.75 4.57
CA LEU A 57 4.33 7.41 4.43
C LEU A 57 3.48 8.67 4.43
N LEU A 58 2.61 8.82 3.44
CA LEU A 58 1.54 9.82 3.45
C LEU A 58 0.35 9.27 4.25
N ILE A 59 -0.09 10.05 5.23
CA ILE A 59 -1.27 9.78 6.05
C ILE A 59 -2.32 10.82 5.73
N ILE A 60 -3.54 10.37 5.46
CA ILE A 60 -4.72 11.20 5.26
C ILE A 60 -5.66 10.95 6.44
N ALA A 61 -5.97 11.99 7.17
CA ALA A 61 -6.76 11.92 8.40
C ALA A 61 -8.15 12.54 8.20
N ASP A 62 -9.18 11.88 8.70
CA ASP A 62 -10.54 12.44 8.74
C ASP A 62 -10.58 13.77 9.51
N PRO A 63 -11.47 14.68 9.14
CA PRO A 63 -11.68 15.93 9.86
C PRO A 63 -11.97 15.69 11.35
N GLY A 64 -11.20 16.34 12.22
CA GLY A 64 -11.26 16.19 13.67
C GLY A 64 -10.11 15.39 14.27
N ILE A 65 -9.31 14.69 13.48
CA ILE A 65 -8.03 14.15 13.89
C ILE A 65 -7.02 15.30 13.86
N ARG A 66 -6.49 15.65 15.02
CA ARG A 66 -5.54 16.75 15.18
C ARG A 66 -4.12 16.29 15.47
N ARG A 67 -4.00 15.04 15.89
CA ARG A 67 -2.73 14.42 16.25
C ARG A 67 -2.70 12.99 15.79
N VAL A 68 -1.57 12.58 15.23
CA VAL A 68 -1.28 11.19 14.89
C VAL A 68 0.04 10.81 15.55
N GLU A 69 0.04 9.72 16.28
CA GLU A 69 1.24 9.16 16.89
C GLU A 69 1.58 7.84 16.21
N ILE A 70 2.80 7.70 15.74
CA ILE A 70 3.30 6.46 15.15
C ILE A 70 4.09 5.72 16.22
N LEU A 71 3.61 4.52 16.54
CA LEU A 71 4.24 3.64 17.50
C LEU A 71 4.92 2.47 16.78
N HIS A 72 6.06 2.07 17.28
CA HIS A 72 6.65 0.79 16.92
C HIS A 72 5.82 -0.37 17.52
N ARG A 73 5.96 -1.58 16.98
CA ARG A 73 5.24 -2.78 17.44
C ARG A 73 5.34 -3.03 18.97
N ASN A 74 6.43 -2.62 19.60
CA ASN A 74 6.62 -2.72 21.06
C ASN A 74 5.91 -1.62 21.85
N GLY A 75 5.16 -0.73 21.20
CA GLY A 75 4.46 0.41 21.81
C GLY A 75 5.32 1.66 22.03
N THR A 76 6.59 1.65 21.63
CA THR A 76 7.44 2.84 21.72
C THR A 76 6.99 3.89 20.70
N SER A 77 6.78 5.12 21.15
CA SER A 77 6.47 6.26 20.27
C SER A 77 7.70 6.64 19.45
N LEU A 78 7.52 6.68 18.13
CA LEU A 78 8.55 7.08 17.18
C LEU A 78 8.38 8.51 16.70
N GLN A 79 7.15 8.91 16.41
CA GLN A 79 6.82 10.21 15.85
C GLN A 79 5.46 10.68 16.36
N THR A 80 5.35 11.97 16.59
CA THR A 80 4.07 12.66 16.78
C THR A 80 3.89 13.66 15.63
N LEU A 81 2.79 13.55 14.92
CA LEU A 81 2.50 14.27 13.69
C LEU A 81 1.22 15.09 13.86
N THR A 82 1.17 16.24 13.20
CA THR A 82 -0.01 17.11 13.16
C THR A 82 -0.45 17.24 11.71
N PRO A 83 -1.64 16.72 11.34
CA PRO A 83 -2.20 16.92 10.01
C PRO A 83 -2.38 18.40 9.69
N ASP A 84 -2.20 18.77 8.43
CA ASP A 84 -2.48 20.11 7.93
C ASP A 84 -4.00 20.40 7.84
N ALA A 85 -4.36 21.54 7.23
CA ALA A 85 -5.75 21.95 7.09
C ALA A 85 -6.57 21.01 6.19
N GLU A 86 -5.91 20.33 5.27
CA GLU A 86 -6.46 19.32 4.36
C GLU A 86 -6.52 17.92 4.97
N GLY A 87 -6.00 17.75 6.18
CA GLY A 87 -5.93 16.46 6.89
C GLY A 87 -4.73 15.61 6.48
N MET A 88 -3.76 16.16 5.76
CA MET A 88 -2.60 15.41 5.27
C MET A 88 -1.39 15.59 6.18
N VAL A 89 -0.61 14.53 6.34
CA VAL A 89 0.70 14.56 7.00
C VAL A 89 1.62 13.47 6.45
N VAL A 90 2.91 13.78 6.36
CA VAL A 90 3.93 12.84 5.91
C VAL A 90 4.84 12.48 7.07
N THR A 91 5.11 11.19 7.25
CA THR A 91 6.04 10.72 8.29
C THR A 91 7.47 11.16 7.99
N ALA A 92 8.32 11.28 9.01
CA ALA A 92 9.75 11.14 8.81
C ALA A 92 10.06 9.73 8.25
N PRO A 93 11.23 9.52 7.64
CA PRO A 93 11.57 8.22 7.08
C PRO A 93 11.45 7.09 8.12
N LEU A 94 10.75 6.02 7.75
CA LEU A 94 10.54 4.80 8.52
C LEU A 94 11.22 3.62 7.81
N GLN A 95 11.69 2.66 8.55
CA GLN A 95 12.11 1.37 8.01
C GLN A 95 10.87 0.53 7.62
N PRO A 96 10.97 -0.39 6.65
CA PRO A 96 9.94 -1.41 6.46
C PRO A 96 9.67 -2.17 7.75
N GLY A 97 8.39 -2.40 8.07
CA GLY A 97 8.00 -3.05 9.31
C GLY A 97 6.55 -2.77 9.72
N THR A 98 6.16 -3.33 10.85
CA THR A 98 4.80 -3.16 11.40
C THR A 98 4.79 -2.07 12.47
N TYR A 99 3.80 -1.20 12.37
CA TYR A 99 3.60 -0.01 13.21
C TYR A 99 2.14 0.11 13.62
N THR A 100 1.88 0.97 14.59
CA THR A 100 0.53 1.38 14.96
C THR A 100 0.42 2.90 14.82
N ALA A 101 -0.55 3.37 14.06
CA ALA A 101 -0.96 4.77 14.07
C ALA A 101 -2.08 4.95 15.11
N VAL A 102 -1.90 5.90 16.01
CA VAL A 102 -2.86 6.25 17.07
C VAL A 102 -3.30 7.68 16.87
N SER A 103 -4.61 7.91 16.91
CA SER A 103 -5.23 9.24 16.91
C SER A 103 -6.18 9.39 18.11
N GLU A 104 -6.76 10.57 18.27
CA GLU A 104 -7.80 10.81 19.30
C GLU A 104 -9.07 9.96 19.07
N LEU A 105 -9.28 9.49 17.84
CA LEU A 105 -10.50 8.79 17.43
C LEU A 105 -10.33 7.27 17.35
N GLY A 106 -9.10 6.77 17.45
CA GLY A 106 -8.81 5.35 17.42
C GLY A 106 -7.39 5.02 17.00
N ARG A 107 -7.18 3.76 16.72
CA ARG A 107 -5.89 3.22 16.29
C ARG A 107 -6.04 2.25 15.12
N VAL A 108 -4.98 2.11 14.33
CA VAL A 108 -4.88 1.09 13.28
C VAL A 108 -3.45 0.55 13.24
N GLU A 109 -3.30 -0.76 13.12
CA GLU A 109 -2.03 -1.40 12.82
C GLU A 109 -1.81 -1.37 11.30
N PHE A 110 -0.58 -1.07 10.88
CA PHE A 110 -0.19 -1.08 9.47
C PHE A 110 1.20 -1.66 9.30
N THR A 111 1.44 -2.25 8.14
CA THR A 111 2.76 -2.72 7.72
C THR A 111 3.23 -1.94 6.50
N LEU A 112 4.42 -1.36 6.62
CA LEU A 112 5.13 -0.67 5.56
C LEU A 112 6.12 -1.64 4.92
N HIS A 113 6.01 -1.84 3.61
CA HIS A 113 6.86 -2.75 2.84
C HIS A 113 8.05 -2.03 2.20
N GLU A 114 9.08 -2.78 1.78
CA GLU A 114 10.29 -2.24 1.14
C GLU A 114 10.00 -1.49 -0.17
N ASN A 115 8.96 -1.88 -0.88
CA ASN A 115 8.48 -1.24 -2.10
C ASN A 115 7.61 0.00 -1.85
N ALA A 116 7.59 0.51 -0.62
CA ALA A 116 6.76 1.62 -0.15
C ALA A 116 5.24 1.34 -0.15
N SER A 117 4.80 0.11 -0.41
CA SER A 117 3.40 -0.23 -0.26
C SER A 117 3.02 -0.39 1.23
N VAL A 118 1.74 -0.18 1.53
CA VAL A 118 1.18 -0.25 2.87
C VAL A 118 0.06 -1.28 2.90
N THR A 119 -0.01 -2.05 3.98
CA THR A 119 -1.16 -2.89 4.31
C THR A 119 -1.66 -2.55 5.71
N THR A 120 -2.97 -2.63 5.95
CA THR A 120 -3.57 -2.36 7.24
C THR A 120 -4.19 -3.62 7.84
N GLY A 121 -4.12 -3.73 9.16
CA GLY A 121 -4.94 -4.62 9.97
C GLY A 121 -6.27 -3.95 10.36
N ASP A 122 -6.89 -4.51 11.40
CA ASP A 122 -8.13 -4.01 11.98
C ASP A 122 -7.92 -2.64 12.65
N GLY A 123 -8.93 -1.79 12.61
CA GLY A 123 -8.90 -0.53 13.34
C GLY A 123 -9.59 0.64 12.65
N CYS A 124 -9.27 1.83 13.13
CA CYS A 124 -9.81 3.08 12.61
C CYS A 124 -8.95 3.61 11.45
N GLY A 125 -8.76 2.80 10.43
CA GLY A 125 -7.99 3.18 9.24
C GLY A 125 -8.02 2.12 8.15
N TRP A 126 -7.61 2.51 6.97
CA TRP A 126 -7.51 1.67 5.78
C TRP A 126 -6.41 2.17 4.85
N THR A 127 -6.04 1.39 3.84
CA THR A 127 -5.06 1.78 2.82
C THR A 127 -5.54 1.39 1.41
N ASP A 128 -5.17 2.19 0.43
CA ASP A 128 -5.28 1.86 -0.99
C ASP A 128 -4.01 1.16 -1.54
N GLY A 129 -3.05 0.89 -0.66
CA GLY A 129 -1.75 0.30 -0.98
C GLY A 129 -0.59 1.29 -0.97
N GLU A 130 -0.84 2.60 -1.03
CA GLU A 130 0.17 3.65 -1.09
C GLU A 130 0.08 4.63 0.10
N GLN A 131 -1.13 4.87 0.60
CA GLN A 131 -1.44 5.86 1.63
C GLN A 131 -2.17 5.20 2.79
N LEU A 132 -1.97 5.73 4.00
CA LEU A 132 -2.73 5.35 5.17
C LEU A 132 -3.83 6.37 5.43
N HIS A 133 -5.08 5.92 5.42
CA HIS A 133 -6.24 6.73 5.76
C HIS A 133 -6.67 6.45 7.18
N LEU A 134 -6.75 7.49 8.02
CA LEU A 134 -7.26 7.40 9.40
C LEU A 134 -8.69 7.90 9.45
N THR A 135 -9.58 7.11 10.03
CA THR A 135 -11.03 7.35 10.06
C THR A 135 -11.57 7.44 11.48
N ARG A 136 -12.78 7.96 11.62
CA ARG A 136 -13.47 8.09 12.92
C ARG A 136 -14.08 6.78 13.42
N THR A 137 -14.31 5.83 12.52
CA THR A 137 -14.98 4.57 12.81
C THR A 137 -14.13 3.41 12.35
N GLN A 138 -14.39 2.24 12.90
CA GLN A 138 -13.78 1.02 12.40
C GLN A 138 -14.27 0.74 10.97
N VAL A 139 -13.33 0.41 10.10
CA VAL A 139 -13.59 0.16 8.68
C VAL A 139 -12.84 -1.09 8.22
N GLY A 140 -13.33 -1.65 7.14
CA GLY A 140 -12.68 -2.74 6.44
C GLY A 140 -12.64 -2.50 4.93
N THR A 141 -12.39 -3.56 4.17
CA THR A 141 -12.42 -3.54 2.70
C THR A 141 -13.31 -4.67 2.20
N VAL A 142 -14.00 -4.45 1.08
CA VAL A 142 -14.77 -5.50 0.40
C VAL A 142 -14.15 -5.73 -0.97
N THR A 143 -13.63 -6.94 -1.20
CA THR A 143 -13.08 -7.33 -2.51
C THR A 143 -14.10 -8.18 -3.26
N VAL A 144 -14.48 -7.74 -4.45
CA VAL A 144 -15.32 -8.48 -5.39
C VAL A 144 -14.43 -9.14 -6.41
N VAL A 145 -14.57 -10.43 -6.57
CA VAL A 145 -13.88 -11.23 -7.58
C VAL A 145 -14.91 -11.85 -8.49
N ARG A 146 -14.81 -11.58 -9.78
CA ARG A 146 -15.68 -12.15 -10.81
C ARG A 146 -14.90 -13.11 -11.69
N ALA A 147 -15.46 -14.31 -11.86
CA ALA A 147 -15.01 -15.22 -12.91
C ALA A 147 -15.45 -14.66 -14.27
N LEU A 148 -14.51 -14.65 -15.24
CA LEU A 148 -14.74 -14.20 -16.59
C LEU A 148 -14.87 -15.41 -17.50
N ALA A 149 -16.02 -15.56 -18.20
CA ALA A 149 -16.16 -16.55 -19.24
C ALA A 149 -15.37 -16.14 -20.49
N PRO A 150 -14.82 -17.07 -21.27
CA PRO A 150 -14.08 -16.76 -22.50
C PRO A 150 -14.90 -15.97 -23.52
N GLU A 151 -16.20 -16.16 -23.53
CA GLU A 151 -17.20 -15.50 -24.38
C GLU A 151 -17.96 -14.37 -23.69
N ASP A 152 -17.52 -13.90 -22.53
CA ASP A 152 -18.25 -12.89 -21.76
C ASP A 152 -18.16 -11.52 -22.44
N THR A 153 -19.06 -11.29 -23.39
CA THR A 153 -19.18 -10.08 -24.19
C THR A 153 -19.57 -8.86 -23.33
N ALA A 154 -20.14 -9.08 -22.14
CA ALA A 154 -20.42 -8.00 -21.18
C ALA A 154 -19.12 -7.30 -20.71
N VAL A 155 -18.01 -8.00 -20.83
CA VAL A 155 -16.66 -7.46 -20.56
C VAL A 155 -16.03 -6.85 -21.83
N SER A 156 -16.61 -7.10 -23.02
CA SER A 156 -16.10 -6.56 -24.30
C SER A 156 -16.20 -5.04 -24.38
N ASP A 157 -17.17 -4.42 -23.69
CA ASP A 157 -17.28 -2.97 -23.54
C ASP A 157 -16.45 -2.43 -22.37
N GLY A 158 -15.72 -3.32 -21.70
CA GLY A 158 -14.57 -3.00 -20.86
C GLY A 158 -14.85 -2.81 -19.38
N TRP A 159 -16.11 -2.86 -18.88
CA TRP A 159 -16.35 -2.63 -17.45
C TRP A 159 -17.67 -3.20 -16.92
N ILE A 160 -17.62 -3.64 -15.66
CA ILE A 160 -18.80 -4.00 -14.87
C ILE A 160 -18.86 -3.05 -13.70
N ASP A 161 -20.01 -2.44 -13.47
CA ASP A 161 -20.23 -1.53 -12.35
C ASP A 161 -20.71 -2.32 -11.14
N TYR A 162 -19.97 -2.17 -10.03
CA TYR A 162 -20.41 -2.63 -8.72
C TYR A 162 -20.76 -1.44 -7.83
N THR A 163 -21.87 -1.55 -7.12
CA THR A 163 -22.24 -0.62 -6.05
C THR A 163 -22.39 -1.36 -4.74
N LEU A 164 -21.87 -0.78 -3.66
CA LEU A 164 -22.01 -1.27 -2.29
C LEU A 164 -22.79 -0.23 -1.49
N MET A 165 -23.94 -0.62 -0.93
CA MET A 165 -24.87 0.29 -0.27
C MET A 165 -25.44 -0.31 1.01
N GLY A 166 -25.47 0.46 2.10
CA GLY A 166 -26.07 0.08 3.39
C GLY A 166 -25.66 1.05 4.50
N GLY A 167 -26.48 1.16 5.54
CA GLY A 167 -26.13 1.95 6.74
C GLY A 167 -25.78 3.42 6.51
N GLY A 168 -26.24 4.03 5.41
CA GLY A 168 -25.86 5.39 5.02
C GLY A 168 -24.54 5.47 4.20
N TYR A 169 -23.89 4.34 3.99
CA TYR A 169 -22.71 4.23 3.12
C TYR A 169 -23.14 3.92 1.68
N TYR A 170 -22.48 4.53 0.72
CA TYR A 170 -22.62 4.25 -0.71
C TYR A 170 -21.26 4.46 -1.37
N ASP A 171 -20.82 3.45 -2.12
CA ASP A 171 -19.62 3.55 -2.95
C ASP A 171 -19.81 2.75 -4.25
N ARG A 172 -19.01 3.08 -5.26
CA ARG A 172 -19.03 2.47 -6.59
C ARG A 172 -17.63 2.07 -6.99
N ALA A 173 -17.46 0.83 -7.36
CA ALA A 173 -16.23 0.29 -7.93
C ALA A 173 -16.48 -0.23 -9.35
N VAL A 174 -15.50 -0.07 -10.22
CA VAL A 174 -15.57 -0.53 -11.61
C VAL A 174 -14.55 -1.63 -11.81
N LEU A 175 -15.04 -2.79 -12.20
CA LEU A 175 -14.20 -3.91 -12.59
C LEU A 175 -13.87 -3.80 -14.07
N ARG A 176 -12.57 -3.86 -14.40
CA ARG A 176 -12.08 -3.81 -15.77
C ARG A 176 -11.31 -5.07 -16.10
N GLN A 177 -11.54 -5.60 -17.28
CA GLN A 177 -10.65 -6.63 -17.83
C GLN A 177 -9.33 -5.98 -18.24
N GLN A 178 -8.23 -6.44 -17.71
CA GLN A 178 -6.90 -5.86 -17.96
C GLN A 178 -6.17 -6.50 -19.15
N SER A 179 -6.53 -7.74 -19.51
CA SER A 179 -5.89 -8.45 -20.62
C SER A 179 -6.81 -9.51 -21.22
N ALA A 180 -6.65 -9.77 -22.53
CA ALA A 180 -7.33 -10.88 -23.20
C ALA A 180 -6.91 -12.23 -22.56
N GLY A 181 -7.89 -13.09 -22.29
CA GLY A 181 -7.67 -14.40 -21.66
C GLY A 181 -7.61 -14.38 -20.12
N GLN A 182 -7.80 -13.24 -19.48
CA GLN A 182 -7.95 -13.15 -18.03
C GLN A 182 -9.21 -13.91 -17.60
N ARG A 183 -9.07 -14.83 -16.64
CA ARG A 183 -10.17 -15.68 -16.16
C ARG A 183 -10.86 -15.13 -14.91
N GLU A 184 -10.23 -14.23 -14.24
CA GLU A 184 -10.78 -13.54 -13.05
C GLU A 184 -10.40 -12.08 -13.10
N ALA A 185 -11.31 -11.21 -12.68
CA ALA A 185 -11.03 -9.81 -12.44
C ALA A 185 -11.53 -9.44 -11.05
N GLN A 186 -10.93 -8.41 -10.45
CA GLN A 186 -11.31 -7.96 -9.11
C GLN A 186 -11.41 -6.45 -9.02
N CYS A 187 -12.28 -5.98 -8.14
CA CYS A 187 -12.31 -4.61 -7.66
C CYS A 187 -12.46 -4.60 -6.14
N THR A 188 -12.11 -3.49 -5.49
CA THR A 188 -12.12 -3.38 -4.04
C THR A 188 -12.77 -2.07 -3.62
N PHE A 189 -13.66 -2.15 -2.65
CA PHE A 189 -14.21 -1.03 -1.89
C PHE A 189 -13.35 -0.85 -0.65
N TYR A 190 -12.87 0.36 -0.43
CA TYR A 190 -12.00 0.71 0.69
C TYR A 190 -12.75 1.55 1.72
N GLY A 191 -12.31 1.51 2.97
CA GLY A 191 -12.87 2.33 4.02
C GLY A 191 -14.35 2.06 4.29
N VAL A 192 -14.79 0.81 4.12
CA VAL A 192 -16.18 0.40 4.34
C VAL A 192 -16.44 0.30 5.84
N PRO A 193 -17.33 1.12 6.44
CA PRO A 193 -17.66 1.02 7.87
C PRO A 193 -18.18 -0.37 8.24
N TYR A 194 -18.06 -0.75 9.52
CA TYR A 194 -18.65 -2.00 9.98
C TYR A 194 -20.15 -1.95 9.83
N GLY A 195 -20.75 -2.98 9.19
CA GLY A 195 -22.17 -3.05 8.87
C GLY A 195 -22.50 -4.14 7.87
N THR A 196 -23.76 -4.19 7.47
CA THR A 196 -24.27 -5.09 6.43
C THR A 196 -24.69 -4.27 5.22
N TYR A 197 -24.27 -4.73 4.05
CA TYR A 197 -24.36 -4.01 2.78
C TYR A 197 -24.96 -4.88 1.70
N VAL A 198 -25.67 -4.25 0.78
CA VAL A 198 -26.13 -4.85 -0.48
C VAL A 198 -25.08 -4.54 -1.56
N LEU A 199 -24.55 -5.59 -2.16
CA LEU A 199 -23.71 -5.50 -3.36
C LEU A 199 -24.61 -5.68 -4.58
N SER A 200 -24.51 -4.75 -5.52
CA SER A 200 -25.23 -4.82 -6.79
C SER A 200 -24.25 -4.77 -7.96
N GLU A 201 -24.52 -5.54 -9.01
CA GLU A 201 -23.82 -5.54 -10.29
C GLU A 201 -24.72 -4.90 -11.35
N ASN A 202 -24.26 -3.83 -12.00
CA ASN A 202 -25.04 -3.10 -13.01
C ASN A 202 -26.46 -2.72 -12.53
N GLY A 203 -26.59 -2.39 -11.23
CA GLY A 203 -27.85 -2.02 -10.60
C GLY A 203 -28.73 -3.21 -10.14
N VAL A 204 -28.30 -4.45 -10.35
CA VAL A 204 -29.01 -5.65 -9.90
C VAL A 204 -28.33 -6.22 -8.66
N GLN A 205 -29.08 -6.42 -7.57
CA GLN A 205 -28.55 -7.02 -6.34
C GLN A 205 -27.99 -8.43 -6.64
N CYS A 206 -26.74 -8.66 -6.26
CA CYS A 206 -26.05 -9.94 -6.46
C CYS A 206 -25.57 -10.60 -5.16
N ALA A 207 -25.35 -9.84 -4.08
CA ALA A 207 -24.95 -10.40 -2.79
C ALA A 207 -25.31 -9.47 -1.62
N GLU A 208 -25.29 -10.04 -0.41
CA GLU A 208 -25.24 -9.32 0.86
C GLU A 208 -23.86 -9.52 1.49
N VAL A 209 -23.26 -8.46 2.00
CA VAL A 209 -21.89 -8.46 2.52
C VAL A 209 -21.87 -7.84 3.90
N THR A 210 -21.31 -8.55 4.87
CA THR A 210 -21.10 -8.03 6.22
C THR A 210 -19.60 -7.74 6.43
N VAL A 211 -19.31 -6.53 6.90
CA VAL A 211 -17.98 -6.09 7.36
C VAL A 211 -18.06 -5.92 8.87
N GLY A 212 -17.12 -6.48 9.62
CA GLY A 212 -17.13 -6.43 11.09
C GLY A 212 -15.88 -7.10 11.67
N GLU A 213 -15.73 -7.09 13.01
CA GLU A 213 -14.54 -7.59 13.73
C GLU A 213 -14.07 -8.97 13.29
N ASN A 214 -15.01 -9.89 13.02
CA ASN A 214 -14.67 -11.25 12.58
C ASN A 214 -14.56 -11.38 11.04
N ARG A 215 -14.76 -10.31 10.30
CA ARG A 215 -14.79 -10.30 8.84
C ARG A 215 -14.45 -8.90 8.29
N VAL A 216 -13.26 -8.44 8.60
CA VAL A 216 -12.79 -7.09 8.26
C VAL A 216 -12.55 -6.93 6.75
N HIS A 217 -12.10 -7.99 6.09
CA HIS A 217 -11.77 -8.01 4.66
C HIS A 217 -12.54 -9.10 3.91
N PRO A 218 -13.89 -9.01 3.82
CA PRO A 218 -14.68 -10.00 3.09
C PRO A 218 -14.33 -10.01 1.61
N LYS A 219 -14.23 -11.23 1.06
CA LYS A 219 -14.09 -11.49 -0.37
C LYS A 219 -15.40 -12.08 -0.88
N VAL A 220 -15.98 -11.49 -1.92
CA VAL A 220 -17.20 -11.95 -2.59
C VAL A 220 -16.80 -12.48 -3.95
N SER A 221 -17.06 -13.78 -4.20
CA SER A 221 -16.82 -14.42 -5.48
C SER A 221 -18.13 -14.54 -6.26
N LEU A 222 -18.14 -14.01 -7.47
CA LEU A 222 -19.28 -14.04 -8.39
C LEU A 222 -18.89 -14.85 -9.63
N THR A 223 -19.83 -15.65 -10.13
CA THR A 223 -19.68 -16.51 -11.33
C THR A 223 -20.43 -15.95 -12.51
#